data_e83512b39b56147d20305c5b00164f1a
#
_entry.id   e83512b39b56147d20305c5b00164f1a
#
_cell.length_a   1.000
_cell.length_b   1.000
_cell.length_c   1.000
_cell.angle_alpha   90.00
_cell.angle_beta   90.00
_cell.angle_gamma   90.00
#
_symmetry.space_group_name_H-M   'P 1'
#
loop_
_entity.id
_entity.type
_entity.pdbx_description
1 polymer ?
#
loop_
_entity_poly.entity_id
_entity_poly.type
_entity_poly.pdbx_seq_one_letter_code
_entity_poly.pdbx_strand_id
1 'polypeptide(L)'
;MNKIICGDALTVLRTLPAKCCRCCVTSPPYFNLRDYGVSGQIGLEPTMQEYIARLVEVFAEVKRALTDDGTLWVNIADSYAGSGKGAAFYPENAKKYKQGSNRGGLGVSAITKAHPKLTGKNLLGIPWRLAFALQDSGWILRQDIIWSKSNCMPESVRDRCTKSHEYIFLFAKRQRYYFNSEAILEPAVGFNNEPIAGSIGAFGQEQSRRRKGNSKTFRGGKYTAQNTFDNSRELSRDSHGNCENNTGKRRMRSVWNMATTASGGVTHYAKFPNELAERCILCGTAEGDIVLDPFVGSGTTCRVANRYGRQYIGIDLNPEYCKAAEAEIPINLF
;
A
#
# COMPACT_ATOMS: atom_id res chain seq x y z
N MET A 1 -18.06 3.69 -15.55
CA MET A 1 -18.69 4.71 -14.66
C MET A 1 -17.54 5.52 -14.07
N ASN A 2 -17.19 6.65 -14.69
CA ASN A 2 -16.01 7.44 -14.29
C ASN A 2 -16.47 8.67 -13.53
N LYS A 3 -16.23 8.73 -12.22
CA LYS A 3 -16.72 9.83 -11.37
C LYS A 3 -15.71 10.19 -10.28
N ILE A 4 -15.56 11.50 -10.04
CA ILE A 4 -15.03 12.07 -8.81
C ILE A 4 -16.22 12.69 -8.06
N ILE A 5 -16.37 12.35 -6.80
CA ILE A 5 -17.51 12.78 -5.98
C ILE A 5 -16.97 13.57 -4.78
N CYS A 6 -17.37 14.83 -4.68
CA CYS A 6 -16.99 15.66 -3.54
C CYS A 6 -17.95 15.41 -2.38
N GLY A 7 -17.43 14.96 -1.24
CA GLY A 7 -18.21 14.70 -0.05
C GLY A 7 -17.49 13.84 0.99
N ASP A 8 -18.11 13.67 2.14
CA ASP A 8 -17.62 12.79 3.18
C ASP A 8 -17.61 11.33 2.70
N ALA A 9 -16.46 10.66 2.88
CA ALA A 9 -16.24 9.32 2.35
C ALA A 9 -17.31 8.31 2.79
N LEU A 10 -17.65 8.29 4.08
CA LEU A 10 -18.66 7.36 4.63
C LEU A 10 -20.05 7.65 4.07
N THR A 11 -20.43 8.91 4.01
CA THR A 11 -21.72 9.36 3.48
C THR A 11 -21.88 8.99 2.01
N VAL A 12 -20.86 9.28 1.19
CA VAL A 12 -20.89 8.97 -0.24
C VAL A 12 -20.86 7.47 -0.48
N LEU A 13 -20.01 6.71 0.23
CA LEU A 13 -19.94 5.25 0.09
C LEU A 13 -21.30 4.59 0.33
N ARG A 14 -22.10 5.06 1.31
CA ARG A 14 -23.44 4.56 1.59
C ARG A 14 -24.42 4.71 0.43
N THR A 15 -24.19 5.66 -0.45
CA THR A 15 -25.03 5.85 -1.67
C THR A 15 -24.65 4.92 -2.82
N LEU A 16 -23.47 4.32 -2.77
CA LEU A 16 -23.02 3.40 -3.83
C LEU A 16 -23.78 2.07 -3.75
N PRO A 17 -24.10 1.45 -4.90
CA PRO A 17 -24.65 0.10 -4.92
C PRO A 17 -23.70 -0.91 -4.27
N ALA A 18 -24.24 -1.94 -3.64
CA ALA A 18 -23.45 -3.07 -3.19
C ALA A 18 -22.82 -3.79 -4.38
N LYS A 19 -21.59 -4.30 -4.22
CA LYS A 19 -20.87 -5.11 -5.22
C LYS A 19 -20.66 -4.41 -6.57
N CYS A 20 -20.56 -3.08 -6.59
CA CYS A 20 -20.32 -2.31 -7.80
C CYS A 20 -18.85 -2.17 -8.19
N CYS A 21 -17.91 -2.35 -7.27
CA CYS A 21 -16.48 -2.16 -7.51
C CYS A 21 -15.69 -3.48 -7.35
N ARG A 22 -14.65 -3.68 -8.15
CA ARG A 22 -13.78 -4.87 -8.06
C ARG A 22 -12.64 -4.67 -7.07
N CYS A 23 -12.04 -3.49 -7.05
CA CYS A 23 -10.85 -3.19 -6.29
C CYS A 23 -10.98 -1.82 -5.63
N CYS A 24 -10.46 -1.69 -4.41
CA CYS A 24 -10.21 -0.40 -3.77
C CYS A 24 -8.70 -0.23 -3.56
N VAL A 25 -8.15 0.89 -4.03
CA VAL A 25 -6.75 1.27 -3.82
C VAL A 25 -6.73 2.66 -3.24
N THR A 26 -6.22 2.82 -2.02
CA THR A 26 -6.35 4.08 -1.30
C THR A 26 -5.24 4.32 -0.27
N SER A 27 -5.07 5.58 0.10
CA SER A 27 -4.27 6.02 1.24
C SER A 27 -5.11 6.96 2.11
N PRO A 28 -5.62 6.50 3.26
CA PRO A 28 -6.43 7.34 4.13
C PRO A 28 -5.62 8.49 4.69
N PRO A 29 -6.24 9.60 5.13
CA PRO A 29 -5.56 10.67 5.85
C PRO A 29 -4.81 10.12 7.06
N TYR A 30 -3.52 10.48 7.21
CA TYR A 30 -2.69 9.94 8.28
C TYR A 30 -2.99 10.63 9.62
N PHE A 31 -2.98 9.84 10.68
CA PHE A 31 -3.30 10.29 12.03
C PHE A 31 -2.40 11.44 12.48
N ASN A 32 -2.99 12.56 12.86
CA ASN A 32 -2.35 13.79 13.37
C ASN A 32 -1.22 14.34 12.48
N LEU A 33 -1.18 13.98 11.20
CA LEU A 33 -0.13 14.46 10.30
C LEU A 33 -0.50 15.79 9.68
N ARG A 34 -1.74 15.96 9.19
CA ARG A 34 -2.16 17.14 8.44
C ARG A 34 -3.55 17.61 8.82
N ASP A 35 -3.68 18.93 8.84
CA ASP A 35 -4.96 19.60 8.81
C ASP A 35 -5.19 20.13 7.38
N TYR A 36 -6.23 19.60 6.73
CA TYR A 36 -6.62 19.99 5.38
C TYR A 36 -7.60 21.18 5.40
N GLY A 37 -7.95 21.70 6.58
CA GLY A 37 -8.83 22.86 6.75
C GLY A 37 -10.30 22.58 6.43
N VAL A 38 -10.71 21.32 6.35
CA VAL A 38 -12.10 20.95 6.05
C VAL A 38 -12.72 20.29 7.29
N SER A 39 -13.89 20.80 7.70
CA SER A 39 -14.62 20.24 8.84
C SER A 39 -15.02 18.79 8.57
N GLY A 40 -14.88 17.93 9.59
CA GLY A 40 -15.22 16.52 9.48
C GLY A 40 -14.15 15.62 8.87
N GLN A 41 -12.96 16.18 8.52
CA GLN A 41 -11.87 15.36 8.02
C GLN A 41 -11.46 14.27 9.00
N ILE A 42 -11.06 13.12 8.47
CA ILE A 42 -10.42 12.03 9.20
C ILE A 42 -8.94 12.37 9.42
N GLY A 43 -8.37 11.88 10.53
CA GLY A 43 -6.96 12.07 10.89
C GLY A 43 -6.73 13.14 11.96
N LEU A 44 -7.78 13.81 12.43
CA LEU A 44 -7.70 14.81 13.52
C LEU A 44 -8.43 14.36 14.80
N GLU A 45 -8.80 13.10 14.89
CA GLU A 45 -9.48 12.54 16.06
C GLU A 45 -8.64 12.74 17.33
N PRO A 46 -9.28 12.95 18.49
CA PRO A 46 -8.60 13.13 19.77
C PRO A 46 -7.70 11.95 20.13
N THR A 47 -8.09 10.74 19.76
CA THR A 47 -7.34 9.52 20.06
C THR A 47 -7.10 8.66 18.84
N MET A 48 -6.04 7.87 18.89
CA MET A 48 -5.72 6.87 17.86
C MET A 48 -6.83 5.83 17.71
N GLN A 49 -7.49 5.46 18.81
CA GLN A 49 -8.58 4.50 18.83
C GLN A 49 -9.79 5.00 18.05
N GLU A 50 -10.19 6.26 18.26
CA GLU A 50 -11.29 6.91 17.51
C GLU A 50 -10.95 7.01 16.01
N TYR A 51 -9.71 7.37 15.67
CA TYR A 51 -9.24 7.39 14.29
C TYR A 51 -9.38 6.02 13.62
N ILE A 52 -8.90 4.96 14.27
CA ILE A 52 -8.99 3.60 13.73
C ILE A 52 -10.43 3.16 13.62
N ALA A 53 -11.27 3.41 14.64
CA ALA A 53 -12.69 3.08 14.60
C ALA A 53 -13.40 3.75 13.41
N ARG A 54 -13.11 5.03 13.17
CA ARG A 54 -13.68 5.75 12.03
C ARG A 54 -13.24 5.18 10.68
N LEU A 55 -11.98 4.79 10.53
CA LEU A 55 -11.51 4.11 9.32
C LEU A 55 -12.16 2.73 9.14
N VAL A 56 -12.39 1.99 10.22
CA VAL A 56 -13.10 0.69 10.17
C VAL A 56 -14.52 0.88 9.64
N GLU A 57 -15.24 1.93 10.05
CA GLU A 57 -16.57 2.26 9.52
C GLU A 57 -16.53 2.53 8.01
N VAL A 58 -15.56 3.35 7.55
CA VAL A 58 -15.37 3.62 6.11
C VAL A 58 -15.07 2.34 5.34
N PHE A 59 -14.17 1.52 5.85
CA PHE A 59 -13.80 0.28 5.17
C PHE A 59 -14.87 -0.82 5.27
N ALA A 60 -15.80 -0.75 6.20
CA ALA A 60 -17.00 -1.59 6.19
C ALA A 60 -17.89 -1.29 4.98
N GLU A 61 -18.09 0.00 4.66
CA GLU A 61 -18.83 0.41 3.46
C GLU A 61 -18.07 0.09 2.16
N VAL A 62 -16.74 0.22 2.16
CA VAL A 62 -15.90 -0.27 1.05
C VAL A 62 -16.12 -1.78 0.84
N LYS A 63 -16.14 -2.57 1.91
CA LYS A 63 -16.40 -4.01 1.84
C LYS A 63 -17.78 -4.32 1.24
N ARG A 64 -18.80 -3.53 1.56
CA ARG A 64 -20.13 -3.65 0.97
C ARG A 64 -20.12 -3.34 -0.53
N ALA A 65 -19.43 -2.27 -0.92
CA ALA A 65 -19.34 -1.82 -2.31
C ALA A 65 -18.49 -2.74 -3.19
N LEU A 66 -17.54 -3.49 -2.62
CA LEU A 66 -16.72 -4.45 -3.37
C LEU A 66 -17.51 -5.69 -3.77
N THR A 67 -17.20 -6.26 -4.94
CA THR A 67 -17.65 -7.59 -5.39
C THR A 67 -17.20 -8.66 -4.39
N ASP A 68 -17.78 -9.86 -4.46
CA ASP A 68 -17.47 -10.93 -3.49
C ASP A 68 -16.01 -11.41 -3.56
N ASP A 69 -15.40 -11.29 -4.73
CA ASP A 69 -14.00 -11.60 -5.00
C ASP A 69 -13.09 -10.34 -5.04
N GLY A 70 -13.62 -9.21 -4.55
CA GLY A 70 -12.91 -7.92 -4.55
C GLY A 70 -11.80 -7.83 -3.52
N THR A 71 -10.86 -6.92 -3.78
CA THR A 71 -9.69 -6.65 -2.95
C THR A 71 -9.62 -5.19 -2.50
N LEU A 72 -9.01 -4.98 -1.34
CA LEU A 72 -8.71 -3.66 -0.78
C LEU A 72 -7.20 -3.54 -0.56
N TRP A 73 -6.62 -2.46 -1.06
CA TRP A 73 -5.21 -2.11 -0.92
C TRP A 73 -5.09 -0.80 -0.18
N VAL A 74 -4.49 -0.83 1.01
CA VAL A 74 -4.36 0.35 1.88
C VAL A 74 -2.89 0.71 2.04
N ASN A 75 -2.48 1.85 1.48
CA ASN A 75 -1.19 2.44 1.78
C ASN A 75 -1.30 3.32 3.02
N ILE A 76 -0.46 3.07 4.01
CA ILE A 76 -0.47 3.82 5.26
C ILE A 76 0.92 3.89 5.90
N ALA A 77 1.29 5.07 6.40
CA ALA A 77 2.51 5.29 7.14
C ALA A 77 2.27 5.36 8.65
N ASP A 78 3.31 5.07 9.40
CA ASP A 78 3.30 5.21 10.86
C ASP A 78 3.84 6.56 11.30
N SER A 79 3.56 6.94 12.53
CA SER A 79 4.04 8.16 13.17
C SER A 79 4.49 7.91 14.61
N TYR A 80 5.10 8.92 15.23
CA TYR A 80 5.62 8.83 16.59
C TYR A 80 4.82 9.70 17.55
N ALA A 81 4.63 9.23 18.78
CA ALA A 81 4.07 10.04 19.86
C ALA A 81 5.00 11.21 20.17
N GLY A 82 4.46 12.41 20.29
CA GLY A 82 5.24 13.60 20.63
C GLY A 82 6.15 14.15 19.54
N SER A 83 6.04 13.69 18.30
CA SER A 83 6.90 14.09 17.17
C SER A 83 6.57 15.49 16.56
N GLY A 84 5.94 16.37 17.32
CA GLY A 84 5.42 17.64 16.81
C GLY A 84 6.39 18.83 16.76
N LYS A 85 7.68 18.63 16.88
CA LYS A 85 8.67 19.73 16.80
C LYS A 85 9.25 19.85 15.39
N GLY A 86 8.42 20.20 14.41
CA GLY A 86 8.90 20.74 13.15
C GLY A 86 9.25 22.22 13.27
N ALA A 87 10.13 22.74 12.42
CA ALA A 87 10.70 24.09 12.45
C ALA A 87 9.72 25.27 12.25
N ALA A 88 8.43 25.06 12.19
CA ALA A 88 7.43 26.10 12.06
C ALA A 88 6.91 26.56 13.43
N PHE A 89 7.83 27.00 14.31
CA PHE A 89 7.42 27.59 15.59
C PHE A 89 6.80 28.99 15.46
N TYR A 90 6.88 29.58 14.27
CA TYR A 90 6.37 30.93 14.00
C TYR A 90 5.30 30.89 12.91
N PRO A 91 4.11 31.52 13.13
CA PRO A 91 3.02 31.54 12.16
C PRO A 91 3.42 32.09 10.78
N GLU A 92 4.35 33.04 10.73
CA GLU A 92 4.89 33.60 9.50
C GLU A 92 5.68 32.59 8.67
N ASN A 93 6.25 31.56 9.29
CA ASN A 93 6.97 30.49 8.61
C ASN A 93 6.04 29.42 8.05
N ALA A 94 4.80 29.33 8.53
CA ALA A 94 3.83 28.35 8.07
C ALA A 94 3.50 28.48 6.58
N LYS A 95 3.51 29.71 6.05
CA LYS A 95 3.30 30.00 4.62
C LYS A 95 4.54 29.75 3.75
N LYS A 96 5.73 29.74 4.36
CA LYS A 96 7.01 29.70 3.63
C LYS A 96 7.54 28.30 3.42
N TYR A 97 7.18 27.34 4.26
CA TYR A 97 7.69 25.99 4.22
C TYR A 97 6.59 24.97 3.90
N LYS A 98 6.93 23.95 3.08
CA LYS A 98 6.03 22.81 2.74
C LYS A 98 5.42 22.08 3.95
N GLN A 99 5.97 22.28 5.14
CA GLN A 99 5.52 21.70 6.40
C GLN A 99 4.55 22.60 7.17
N GLY A 100 4.15 23.74 6.61
CA GLY A 100 3.27 24.69 7.29
C GLY A 100 1.87 24.16 7.63
N SER A 101 1.41 23.14 6.89
CA SER A 101 0.16 22.42 7.19
C SER A 101 0.33 21.27 8.18
N ASN A 102 1.55 20.97 8.62
CA ASN A 102 1.77 19.96 9.67
C ASN A 102 1.29 20.50 11.00
N ARG A 103 0.39 19.79 11.66
CA ARG A 103 -0.22 20.22 12.92
C ARG A 103 0.81 20.50 14.03
N GLY A 104 1.93 19.80 14.04
CA GLY A 104 3.06 20.07 14.93
C GLY A 104 3.84 21.34 14.61
N GLY A 105 3.70 21.91 13.41
CA GLY A 105 4.34 23.16 12.99
C GLY A 105 3.64 24.41 13.48
N LEU A 106 2.39 24.32 13.91
CA LEU A 106 1.59 25.45 14.38
C LEU A 106 1.69 25.68 15.91
N GLY A 107 2.69 25.13 16.57
CA GLY A 107 2.89 25.30 18.03
C GLY A 107 1.83 24.61 18.90
N VAL A 108 0.90 23.88 18.31
CA VAL A 108 -0.14 23.17 19.05
C VAL A 108 0.42 21.83 19.52
N SER A 109 0.70 21.74 20.79
CA SER A 109 1.14 20.51 21.49
C SER A 109 0.07 19.41 21.54
N ALA A 110 -0.64 19.19 20.42
CA ALA A 110 -1.78 18.29 20.37
C ALA A 110 -1.39 16.81 20.27
N ILE A 111 -0.16 16.52 19.87
CA ILE A 111 0.29 15.14 19.59
C ILE A 111 0.67 14.39 20.87
N THR A 112 1.03 15.11 21.96
CA THR A 112 1.32 14.50 23.24
C THR A 112 0.09 13.88 23.92
N LYS A 113 -1.11 14.27 23.49
CA LYS A 113 -2.39 13.73 23.99
C LYS A 113 -2.92 12.53 23.21
N ALA A 114 -2.28 12.16 22.09
CA ALA A 114 -2.78 11.15 21.17
C ALA A 114 -2.91 9.74 21.76
N HIS A 115 -2.21 9.48 22.86
CA HIS A 115 -2.35 8.23 23.59
C HIS A 115 -1.97 8.44 25.06
N PRO A 116 -2.92 8.34 26.02
CA PRO A 116 -2.67 8.64 27.43
C PRO A 116 -1.63 7.71 28.08
N LYS A 117 -1.32 6.58 27.46
CA LYS A 117 -0.39 5.57 27.97
C LYS A 117 0.96 5.52 27.24
N LEU A 118 1.13 6.27 26.13
CA LEU A 118 2.38 6.27 25.38
C LEU A 118 3.16 7.56 25.63
N THR A 119 4.37 7.40 26.13
CA THR A 119 5.33 8.49 26.29
C THR A 119 5.84 8.98 24.94
N GLY A 120 6.38 10.19 24.87
CA GLY A 120 7.03 10.73 23.69
C GLY A 120 8.06 9.75 23.08
N LYS A 121 8.30 9.84 21.78
CA LYS A 121 9.16 8.98 20.97
C LYS A 121 8.66 7.54 20.72
N ASN A 122 7.55 7.11 21.31
CA ASN A 122 6.97 5.81 20.93
C ASN A 122 6.46 5.82 19.49
N LEU A 123 6.78 4.77 18.75
CA LEU A 123 6.12 4.48 17.46
C LEU A 123 4.68 4.09 17.75
N LEU A 124 3.72 4.74 17.06
CA LEU A 124 2.29 4.53 17.36
C LEU A 124 1.77 3.18 16.87
N GLY A 125 2.38 2.60 15.83
CA GLY A 125 1.97 1.33 15.27
C GLY A 125 0.65 1.42 14.48
N ILE A 126 0.31 2.60 13.98
CA ILE A 126 -0.95 2.88 13.26
C ILE A 126 -1.23 1.87 12.14
N PRO A 127 -0.27 1.55 11.25
CA PRO A 127 -0.52 0.62 10.15
C PRO A 127 -1.02 -0.74 10.63
N TRP A 128 -0.32 -1.33 11.57
CA TRP A 128 -0.66 -2.65 12.09
C TRP A 128 -1.91 -2.66 12.98
N ARG A 129 -2.15 -1.59 13.73
CA ARG A 129 -3.41 -1.44 14.50
C ARG A 129 -4.62 -1.36 13.58
N LEU A 130 -4.52 -0.62 12.47
CA LEU A 130 -5.57 -0.60 11.46
C LEU A 130 -5.72 -1.97 10.81
N ALA A 131 -4.60 -2.62 10.45
CA ALA A 131 -4.64 -3.93 9.80
C ALA A 131 -5.35 -4.98 10.67
N PHE A 132 -5.06 -5.03 11.97
CA PHE A 132 -5.72 -5.93 12.91
C PHE A 132 -7.19 -5.56 13.16
N ALA A 133 -7.51 -4.27 13.29
CA ALA A 133 -8.91 -3.84 13.45
C ALA A 133 -9.77 -4.18 12.21
N LEU A 134 -9.21 -4.07 11.01
CA LEU A 134 -9.87 -4.53 9.79
C LEU A 134 -10.03 -6.05 9.76
N GLN A 135 -9.01 -6.80 10.18
CA GLN A 135 -9.09 -8.25 10.29
C GLN A 135 -10.18 -8.67 11.29
N ASP A 136 -10.25 -8.03 12.46
CA ASP A 136 -11.28 -8.26 13.48
C ASP A 136 -12.70 -7.92 12.96
N SER A 137 -12.80 -6.93 12.05
CA SER A 137 -14.07 -6.59 11.37
C SER A 137 -14.42 -7.54 10.21
N GLY A 138 -13.66 -8.66 10.07
CA GLY A 138 -13.93 -9.74 9.13
C GLY A 138 -13.31 -9.58 7.75
N TRP A 139 -12.35 -8.69 7.55
CA TRP A 139 -11.49 -8.71 6.38
C TRP A 139 -10.47 -9.84 6.47
N ILE A 140 -10.07 -10.39 5.34
CA ILE A 140 -8.97 -11.35 5.28
C ILE A 140 -7.69 -10.57 4.96
N LEU A 141 -6.83 -10.39 5.94
CA LEU A 141 -5.49 -9.81 5.74
C LEU A 141 -4.62 -10.82 4.99
N ARG A 142 -4.32 -10.53 3.73
CA ARG A 142 -3.58 -11.46 2.85
C ARG A 142 -2.09 -11.22 2.84
N GLN A 143 -1.68 -9.96 2.89
CA GLN A 143 -0.26 -9.64 2.80
C GLN A 143 0.00 -8.23 3.32
N ASP A 144 1.16 -8.06 3.94
CA ASP A 144 1.84 -6.80 4.13
C ASP A 144 2.89 -6.63 3.02
N ILE A 145 2.95 -5.46 2.45
CA ILE A 145 3.91 -5.09 1.42
C ILE A 145 4.63 -3.84 1.90
N ILE A 146 5.94 -3.80 1.74
CA ILE A 146 6.77 -2.66 2.09
C ILE A 146 7.00 -1.81 0.84
N TRP A 147 6.49 -0.59 0.83
CA TRP A 147 6.95 0.41 -0.11
C TRP A 147 8.24 1.04 0.42
N SER A 148 9.37 0.61 -0.10
CA SER A 148 10.70 1.15 0.19
C SER A 148 10.95 2.37 -0.69
N LYS A 149 11.14 3.54 -0.05
CA LYS A 149 11.34 4.82 -0.73
C LYS A 149 12.81 5.02 -1.05
N SER A 150 13.19 4.94 -2.32
CA SER A 150 14.59 5.10 -2.75
C SER A 150 15.13 6.53 -2.56
N ASN A 151 14.25 7.53 -2.44
CA ASN A 151 14.56 8.94 -2.27
C ASN A 151 13.89 9.55 -1.04
N CYS A 152 13.92 8.84 0.10
CA CYS A 152 13.35 9.36 1.34
C CYS A 152 14.03 10.66 1.77
N MET A 153 13.24 11.59 2.34
CA MET A 153 13.79 12.82 2.91
C MET A 153 14.66 12.49 4.14
N PRO A 154 15.85 13.12 4.27
CA PRO A 154 16.66 12.95 5.46
C PRO A 154 15.93 13.47 6.70
N GLU A 155 16.10 12.77 7.81
CA GLU A 155 15.59 13.17 9.12
C GLU A 155 16.74 13.59 10.02
N SER A 156 16.55 14.66 10.80
CA SER A 156 17.56 15.13 11.77
C SER A 156 17.59 14.33 13.08
N VAL A 157 16.90 13.19 13.14
CA VAL A 157 16.82 12.32 14.31
C VAL A 157 18.11 11.53 14.45
N ARG A 158 18.64 11.43 15.69
CA ARG A 158 19.93 10.81 15.98
C ARG A 158 19.85 9.50 16.78
N ASP A 159 18.67 9.17 17.30
CA ASP A 159 18.43 8.03 18.20
C ASP A 159 17.61 6.91 17.56
N ARG A 160 17.43 6.93 16.25
CA ARG A 160 16.84 5.89 15.41
C ARG A 160 17.22 6.06 13.94
N CYS A 161 17.00 5.02 13.15
CA CYS A 161 17.18 5.10 11.70
C CYS A 161 16.15 6.04 11.04
N THR A 162 16.54 6.65 9.93
CA THR A 162 15.63 7.39 9.06
C THR A 162 14.53 6.47 8.53
N LYS A 163 13.28 6.90 8.64
CA LYS A 163 12.13 6.14 8.15
C LYS A 163 12.07 6.23 6.61
N SER A 164 12.30 5.11 5.96
CA SER A 164 12.38 5.03 4.49
C SER A 164 11.30 4.18 3.85
N HIS A 165 10.25 3.78 4.59
CA HIS A 165 9.21 2.93 4.06
C HIS A 165 7.81 3.30 4.57
N GLU A 166 6.81 2.83 3.84
CA GLU A 166 5.40 2.77 4.24
C GLU A 166 4.87 1.35 4.02
N TYR A 167 3.73 1.05 4.62
CA TYR A 167 3.06 -0.24 4.45
C TYR A 167 1.97 -0.15 3.39
N ILE A 168 1.82 -1.21 2.63
CA ILE A 168 0.66 -1.45 1.78
C ILE A 168 0.06 -2.78 2.23
N PHE A 169 -1.16 -2.75 2.74
CA PHE A 169 -1.85 -3.97 3.14
C PHE A 169 -2.81 -4.41 2.04
N LEU A 170 -2.71 -5.69 1.69
CA LEU A 170 -3.68 -6.36 0.84
C LEU A 170 -4.72 -7.08 1.71
N PHE A 171 -5.96 -6.70 1.54
CA PHE A 171 -7.10 -7.38 2.11
C PHE A 171 -8.00 -7.97 1.03
N ALA A 172 -8.62 -9.10 1.34
CA ALA A 172 -9.64 -9.72 0.52
C ALA A 172 -10.96 -9.81 1.28
N LYS A 173 -12.07 -9.71 0.55
CA LYS A 173 -13.40 -9.86 1.11
C LYS A 173 -13.73 -11.31 1.46
N ARG A 174 -13.23 -12.26 0.65
CA ARG A 174 -13.41 -13.72 0.81
C ARG A 174 -12.10 -14.47 0.58
N GLN A 175 -12.04 -15.74 0.94
CA GLN A 175 -10.86 -16.60 0.74
C GLN A 175 -10.49 -16.76 -0.74
N ARG A 176 -11.50 -16.85 -1.62
CA ARG A 176 -11.30 -16.82 -3.07
C ARG A 176 -11.55 -15.40 -3.56
N TYR A 177 -10.55 -14.79 -4.12
CA TYR A 177 -10.58 -13.42 -4.64
C TYR A 177 -9.82 -13.33 -5.96
N TYR A 178 -10.10 -12.28 -6.71
CA TYR A 178 -9.41 -12.02 -7.97
C TYR A 178 -7.99 -11.53 -7.71
N PHE A 179 -7.00 -12.17 -8.33
CA PHE A 179 -5.61 -11.75 -8.28
C PHE A 179 -4.86 -12.19 -9.54
N ASN A 180 -4.52 -11.24 -10.41
CA ASN A 180 -3.75 -11.48 -11.62
C ASN A 180 -2.24 -11.31 -11.34
N SER A 181 -1.57 -12.38 -10.94
CA SER A 181 -0.14 -12.36 -10.66
C SER A 181 0.73 -12.15 -11.90
N GLU A 182 0.25 -12.50 -13.08
CA GLU A 182 0.99 -12.37 -14.34
C GLU A 182 1.15 -10.90 -14.76
N ALA A 183 0.20 -10.04 -14.39
CA ALA A 183 0.23 -8.62 -14.72
C ALA A 183 1.35 -7.84 -14.01
N ILE A 184 1.92 -8.40 -12.94
CA ILE A 184 2.94 -7.74 -12.10
C ILE A 184 4.21 -8.56 -11.92
N LEU A 185 4.54 -9.40 -12.91
CA LEU A 185 5.81 -10.15 -12.87
C LEU A 185 7.00 -9.19 -12.91
N GLU A 186 8.03 -9.50 -12.13
CA GLU A 186 9.31 -8.79 -12.14
C GLU A 186 10.40 -9.61 -12.84
N PRO A 187 11.47 -8.98 -13.36
CA PRO A 187 12.61 -9.71 -13.93
C PRO A 187 13.19 -10.70 -12.92
N ALA A 188 13.46 -11.92 -13.35
CA ALA A 188 14.17 -12.90 -12.55
C ALA A 188 15.65 -12.53 -12.52
N VAL A 189 16.14 -12.08 -11.37
CA VAL A 189 17.57 -11.79 -11.16
C VAL A 189 18.22 -13.02 -10.57
N GLY A 190 19.30 -13.50 -11.18
CA GLY A 190 20.15 -14.58 -10.64
C GLY A 190 19.81 -15.99 -11.10
N PHE A 191 19.04 -16.17 -12.17
CA PHE A 191 18.80 -17.47 -12.79
C PHE A 191 19.60 -17.75 -14.07
N ASN A 192 20.42 -16.81 -14.50
CA ASN A 192 21.46 -17.16 -15.48
C ASN A 192 22.55 -17.90 -14.73
N ASN A 193 22.94 -19.08 -15.21
CA ASN A 193 23.98 -19.96 -14.65
C ASN A 193 25.39 -19.37 -14.62
N GLU A 194 25.50 -18.05 -14.67
CA GLU A 194 26.73 -17.32 -14.41
C GLU A 194 26.95 -17.28 -12.89
N PRO A 195 28.07 -17.78 -12.39
CA PRO A 195 28.44 -17.57 -11.00
C PRO A 195 28.45 -16.06 -10.76
N ILE A 196 27.65 -15.56 -9.85
CA ILE A 196 27.76 -14.16 -9.42
C ILE A 196 29.14 -14.04 -8.79
N ALA A 197 30.08 -13.49 -9.56
CA ALA A 197 31.40 -13.15 -9.05
C ALA A 197 31.19 -12.20 -7.87
N GLY A 198 31.46 -12.66 -6.64
CA GLY A 198 31.22 -11.88 -5.42
C GLY A 198 29.93 -12.20 -4.68
N SER A 199 29.14 -13.23 -5.06
CA SER A 199 28.09 -13.70 -4.19
C SER A 199 28.72 -14.24 -2.91
N ILE A 200 28.39 -13.60 -1.80
CA ILE A 200 28.76 -14.03 -0.43
C ILE A 200 28.15 -15.39 -0.06
N GLY A 201 27.67 -16.16 -1.00
CA GLY A 201 27.36 -17.56 -0.88
C GLY A 201 28.60 -18.42 -0.62
N ALA A 202 29.73 -17.86 -0.85
CA ALA A 202 31.00 -18.39 -0.43
C ALA A 202 31.45 -17.86 0.94
N PHE A 203 30.57 -17.77 1.93
CA PHE A 203 31.05 -17.88 3.30
C PHE A 203 31.63 -19.27 3.46
N GLY A 204 32.94 -19.46 3.13
CA GLY A 204 33.76 -20.54 3.61
C GLY A 204 33.11 -21.94 3.66
N GLN A 205 32.05 -22.16 2.92
CA GLN A 205 31.65 -23.51 2.62
C GLN A 205 32.64 -24.03 1.59
N GLU A 206 33.85 -24.37 2.07
CA GLU A 206 34.53 -25.51 1.51
C GLU A 206 33.44 -26.48 1.09
N GLN A 207 33.49 -26.94 -0.16
CA GLN A 207 32.62 -27.98 -0.67
C GLN A 207 32.41 -28.97 0.45
N SER A 208 31.32 -28.82 1.19
CA SER A 208 31.00 -29.76 2.23
C SER A 208 30.87 -31.06 1.49
N ARG A 209 31.90 -31.90 1.63
CA ARG A 209 31.89 -33.29 1.16
C ARG A 209 30.49 -33.78 1.45
N ARG A 210 29.74 -34.04 0.38
CA ARG A 210 28.39 -34.59 0.47
C ARG A 210 28.43 -35.69 1.50
N ARG A 211 27.97 -35.44 2.72
CA ARG A 211 27.77 -36.47 3.69
C ARG A 211 26.77 -37.42 3.06
N LYS A 212 27.27 -38.54 2.54
CA LYS A 212 26.48 -39.74 2.20
C LYS A 212 25.79 -40.18 3.49
N GLY A 213 24.65 -39.71 3.77
CA GLY A 213 23.90 -40.12 4.95
C GLY A 213 22.89 -39.05 5.36
N ASN A 214 21.65 -39.45 5.37
CA ASN A 214 20.50 -38.76 5.97
C ASN A 214 19.72 -37.73 5.17
N SER A 215 19.86 -37.63 3.87
CA SER A 215 18.81 -36.99 3.09
C SER A 215 17.60 -37.90 2.80
N LYS A 216 17.57 -39.10 3.41
CA LYS A 216 16.46 -40.06 3.21
C LYS A 216 15.14 -39.64 3.84
N THR A 217 15.16 -38.79 4.84
CA THR A 217 13.95 -38.36 5.54
C THR A 217 13.10 -37.36 4.77
N PHE A 218 13.70 -36.60 3.86
CA PHE A 218 12.96 -35.61 3.05
C PHE A 218 12.59 -36.11 1.66
N ARG A 219 13.28 -37.15 1.14
CA ARG A 219 13.04 -37.66 -0.21
C ARG A 219 12.12 -38.88 -0.26
N GLY A 220 11.70 -39.41 0.84
CA GLY A 220 10.87 -40.62 0.91
C GLY A 220 9.52 -40.43 1.60
N GLY A 221 9.18 -39.21 1.93
CA GLY A 221 7.88 -38.92 2.52
C GLY A 221 6.75 -39.05 1.51
N LYS A 222 5.60 -39.54 1.96
CA LYS A 222 4.36 -39.64 1.19
C LYS A 222 3.94 -38.34 0.44
N TYR A 223 4.60 -37.22 0.73
CA TYR A 223 4.36 -35.93 0.12
C TYR A 223 5.01 -35.73 -1.24
N THR A 224 6.00 -36.54 -1.63
CA THR A 224 6.65 -36.44 -2.95
C THR A 224 5.96 -37.29 -4.02
N ALA A 225 5.04 -38.17 -3.63
CA ALA A 225 4.31 -39.05 -4.53
C ALA A 225 2.92 -38.53 -4.93
N GLN A 226 2.49 -37.41 -4.37
CA GLN A 226 1.20 -36.86 -4.72
C GLN A 226 1.35 -35.85 -5.84
N ASN A 227 1.02 -36.23 -7.04
CA ASN A 227 0.72 -35.39 -8.20
C ASN A 227 -0.54 -34.58 -7.94
N THR A 228 -0.51 -33.69 -6.93
CA THR A 228 -1.59 -32.77 -6.64
C THR A 228 -1.43 -31.42 -7.37
N PHE A 229 -0.31 -31.25 -8.07
CA PHE A 229 -0.14 -30.14 -9.01
C PHE A 229 -0.36 -30.65 -10.41
N ASP A 230 -1.26 -29.98 -11.12
CA ASP A 230 -1.48 -30.20 -12.55
C ASP A 230 -0.15 -30.09 -13.30
N ASN A 231 0.44 -31.23 -13.61
CA ASN A 231 1.65 -31.37 -14.42
C ASN A 231 1.39 -31.26 -15.91
N SER A 232 0.22 -30.77 -16.33
CA SER A 232 -0.12 -30.59 -17.75
C SER A 232 0.75 -29.57 -18.46
N ARG A 233 1.55 -28.78 -17.73
CA ARG A 233 2.67 -28.02 -18.29
C ARG A 233 3.95 -28.82 -18.12
N GLU A 234 4.50 -29.32 -19.22
CA GLU A 234 5.87 -29.82 -19.26
C GLU A 234 6.82 -28.70 -18.84
N LEU A 235 7.10 -28.62 -17.55
CA LEU A 235 8.16 -27.77 -17.05
C LEU A 235 9.48 -28.47 -17.38
N SER A 236 10.23 -27.93 -18.32
CA SER A 236 11.61 -28.37 -18.51
C SER A 236 12.37 -28.23 -17.19
N ARG A 237 13.03 -29.31 -16.80
CA ARG A 237 13.85 -29.33 -15.58
C ARG A 237 15.30 -29.37 -15.98
N ASP A 238 16.11 -28.57 -15.32
CA ASP A 238 17.56 -28.62 -15.47
C ASP A 238 18.10 -29.98 -15.00
N SER A 239 19.37 -30.22 -15.28
CA SER A 239 20.09 -31.45 -14.90
C SER A 239 20.10 -31.74 -13.38
N HIS A 240 19.69 -30.75 -12.56
CA HIS A 240 19.58 -30.80 -11.11
C HIS A 240 18.13 -30.96 -10.63
N GLY A 241 17.15 -31.02 -11.54
CA GLY A 241 15.74 -31.19 -11.24
C GLY A 241 15.01 -29.92 -10.85
N ASN A 242 15.61 -28.75 -11.03
CA ASN A 242 14.95 -27.47 -10.84
C ASN A 242 14.12 -27.11 -12.07
N CYS A 243 12.98 -26.44 -11.87
CA CYS A 243 12.19 -25.94 -12.99
C CYS A 243 12.94 -24.78 -13.66
N GLU A 244 13.20 -24.88 -14.95
CA GLU A 244 13.74 -23.79 -15.72
C GLU A 244 12.71 -22.65 -15.82
N ASN A 245 13.12 -21.46 -15.43
CA ASN A 245 12.32 -20.26 -15.66
C ASN A 245 12.60 -19.70 -17.06
N ASN A 246 11.96 -20.27 -18.05
CA ASN A 246 12.16 -19.92 -19.46
C ASN A 246 11.61 -18.53 -19.82
N THR A 247 10.87 -17.88 -18.90
CA THR A 247 10.27 -16.55 -19.17
C THR A 247 11.17 -15.40 -18.78
N GLY A 248 12.27 -15.66 -18.04
CA GLY A 248 13.09 -14.60 -17.46
C GLY A 248 12.37 -13.71 -16.45
N LYS A 249 11.18 -14.11 -16.01
CA LYS A 249 10.33 -13.38 -15.08
C LYS A 249 10.00 -14.23 -13.86
N ARG A 250 9.73 -13.58 -12.73
CA ARG A 250 9.27 -14.20 -11.49
C ARG A 250 8.13 -13.41 -10.87
N ARG A 251 7.43 -14.02 -9.93
CA ARG A 251 6.39 -13.34 -9.16
C ARG A 251 6.96 -12.17 -8.37
N MET A 252 6.23 -11.05 -8.35
CA MET A 252 6.58 -9.85 -7.59
C MET A 252 6.78 -10.18 -6.11
N ARG A 253 7.85 -9.66 -5.54
CA ARG A 253 8.15 -9.79 -4.09
C ARG A 253 7.43 -8.73 -3.30
N SER A 254 7.35 -8.91 -1.96
CA SER A 254 6.63 -8.02 -1.05
C SER A 254 7.39 -6.74 -0.64
N VAL A 255 8.59 -6.51 -1.16
CA VAL A 255 9.30 -5.24 -0.96
C VAL A 255 9.40 -4.52 -2.31
N TRP A 256 8.70 -3.39 -2.40
CA TRP A 256 8.62 -2.57 -3.61
C TRP A 256 9.49 -1.34 -3.50
N ASN A 257 10.56 -1.28 -4.28
CA ASN A 257 11.45 -0.12 -4.32
C ASN A 257 10.93 0.89 -5.34
N MET A 258 10.36 1.98 -4.86
CA MET A 258 9.79 3.04 -5.69
C MET A 258 10.15 4.41 -5.13
N ALA A 259 10.53 5.34 -5.98
CA ALA A 259 10.75 6.72 -5.58
C ALA A 259 9.42 7.42 -5.23
N THR A 260 9.47 8.37 -4.30
CA THR A 260 8.36 9.30 -4.11
C THR A 260 8.31 10.26 -5.30
N THR A 261 7.10 10.54 -5.79
CA THR A 261 6.91 11.49 -6.88
C THR A 261 7.00 12.93 -6.34
N ALA A 262 7.85 13.75 -6.93
CA ALA A 262 7.87 15.17 -6.63
C ALA A 262 6.56 15.82 -7.12
N SER A 263 5.93 16.64 -6.28
CA SER A 263 4.73 17.38 -6.67
C SER A 263 5.11 18.53 -7.61
N GLY A 264 4.92 18.36 -8.91
CA GLY A 264 4.88 19.48 -9.83
C GLY A 264 3.43 20.00 -9.88
N GLY A 265 3.17 21.25 -9.56
CA GLY A 265 1.84 21.87 -9.68
C GLY A 265 1.07 21.95 -8.37
N VAL A 266 -0.19 21.55 -8.34
CA VAL A 266 -1.07 21.67 -7.17
C VAL A 266 -0.50 20.92 -5.96
N THR A 267 -0.39 21.59 -4.85
CA THR A 267 0.29 21.16 -3.61
C THR A 267 -0.46 20.05 -2.87
N HIS A 268 -0.54 18.86 -3.45
CA HIS A 268 -0.97 17.67 -2.71
C HIS A 268 0.26 16.99 -2.10
N TYR A 269 0.44 17.10 -0.80
CA TYR A 269 1.69 16.75 -0.09
C TYR A 269 1.90 15.26 0.19
N ALA A 270 0.94 14.39 -0.12
CA ALA A 270 0.98 12.97 0.26
C ALA A 270 0.48 12.07 -0.89
N LYS A 271 1.18 12.15 -2.05
CA LYS A 271 0.85 11.26 -3.18
C LYS A 271 1.71 10.01 -3.12
N PHE A 272 1.11 8.84 -3.23
CA PHE A 272 1.87 7.65 -3.60
C PHE A 272 2.16 7.64 -5.12
N PRO A 273 3.23 6.98 -5.58
CA PRO A 273 3.61 6.97 -6.98
C PRO A 273 2.59 6.22 -7.85
N ASN A 274 2.49 6.61 -9.13
CA ASN A 274 1.63 5.92 -10.10
C ASN A 274 1.91 4.42 -10.17
N GLU A 275 3.18 4.03 -10.08
CA GLU A 275 3.60 2.64 -10.11
C GLU A 275 3.00 1.79 -8.97
N LEU A 276 2.79 2.38 -7.77
CA LEU A 276 2.12 1.70 -6.67
C LEU A 276 0.65 1.40 -7.03
N ALA A 277 -0.09 2.42 -7.51
CA ALA A 277 -1.47 2.25 -7.95
C ALA A 277 -1.57 1.24 -9.10
N GLU A 278 -0.66 1.33 -10.07
CA GLU A 278 -0.58 0.44 -11.22
C GLU A 278 -0.49 -1.02 -10.80
N ARG A 279 0.46 -1.36 -9.93
CA ARG A 279 0.63 -2.73 -9.43
C ARG A 279 -0.63 -3.25 -8.74
N CYS A 280 -1.23 -2.43 -7.86
CA CYS A 280 -2.44 -2.81 -7.13
C CYS A 280 -3.64 -2.99 -8.08
N ILE A 281 -3.84 -2.07 -9.03
CA ILE A 281 -4.95 -2.10 -9.99
C ILE A 281 -4.81 -3.28 -10.94
N LEU A 282 -3.63 -3.47 -11.52
CA LEU A 282 -3.41 -4.54 -12.50
C LEU A 282 -3.57 -5.93 -11.91
N CYS A 283 -3.14 -6.14 -10.65
CA CYS A 283 -3.40 -7.42 -9.98
C CYS A 283 -4.83 -7.56 -9.47
N GLY A 284 -5.50 -6.48 -9.08
CA GLY A 284 -6.81 -6.52 -8.45
C GLY A 284 -8.00 -6.41 -9.41
N THR A 285 -7.76 -6.17 -10.71
CA THR A 285 -8.85 -5.90 -11.70
C THR A 285 -8.55 -6.43 -13.08
N ALA A 286 -9.61 -6.74 -13.84
CA ALA A 286 -9.59 -6.86 -15.28
C ALA A 286 -9.97 -5.52 -15.95
N GLU A 287 -9.80 -5.42 -17.28
CA GLU A 287 -10.26 -4.27 -18.06
C GLU A 287 -11.78 -4.11 -17.95
N GLY A 288 -12.25 -2.87 -17.86
CA GLY A 288 -13.67 -2.56 -17.65
C GLY A 288 -14.15 -2.62 -16.20
N ASP A 289 -13.42 -3.24 -15.29
CA ASP A 289 -13.74 -3.25 -13.84
C ASP A 289 -13.68 -1.85 -13.24
N ILE A 290 -14.42 -1.64 -12.13
CA ILE A 290 -14.43 -0.37 -11.40
C ILE A 290 -13.44 -0.41 -10.23
N VAL A 291 -12.57 0.59 -10.19
CA VAL A 291 -11.63 0.88 -9.09
C VAL A 291 -12.20 1.97 -8.20
N LEU A 292 -12.18 1.77 -6.89
CA LEU A 292 -12.66 2.72 -5.87
C LEU A 292 -11.48 3.33 -5.11
N ASP A 293 -11.54 4.65 -4.87
CA ASP A 293 -10.66 5.33 -3.93
C ASP A 293 -11.46 6.32 -3.07
N PRO A 294 -11.76 5.98 -1.79
CA PRO A 294 -12.54 6.85 -0.91
C PRO A 294 -11.78 8.07 -0.37
N PHE A 295 -10.50 8.21 -0.70
CA PHE A 295 -9.63 9.33 -0.30
C PHE A 295 -8.75 9.75 -1.48
N VAL A 296 -9.40 10.10 -2.59
CA VAL A 296 -8.77 10.19 -3.91
C VAL A 296 -7.70 11.27 -4.04
N GLY A 297 -7.75 12.30 -3.21
CA GLY A 297 -6.79 13.39 -3.20
C GLY A 297 -6.63 14.00 -4.61
N SER A 298 -5.41 13.91 -5.15
CA SER A 298 -5.10 14.41 -6.49
C SER A 298 -5.42 13.45 -7.64
N GLY A 299 -6.17 12.37 -7.40
CA GLY A 299 -6.64 11.50 -8.46
C GLY A 299 -5.67 10.42 -8.96
N THR A 300 -4.60 10.11 -8.23
CA THR A 300 -3.59 9.13 -8.70
C THR A 300 -4.20 7.77 -9.04
N THR A 301 -5.01 7.20 -8.15
CA THR A 301 -5.70 5.92 -8.38
C THR A 301 -6.60 5.99 -9.60
N CYS A 302 -7.44 7.02 -9.71
CA CYS A 302 -8.41 7.17 -10.78
C CYS A 302 -7.74 7.40 -12.14
N ARG A 303 -6.67 8.21 -12.18
CA ARG A 303 -5.86 8.44 -13.38
C ARG A 303 -5.21 7.17 -13.88
N VAL A 304 -4.64 6.37 -12.97
CA VAL A 304 -4.02 5.09 -13.33
C VAL A 304 -5.07 4.09 -13.78
N ALA A 305 -6.22 3.98 -13.10
CA ALA A 305 -7.34 3.14 -13.53
C ALA A 305 -7.78 3.47 -14.95
N ASN A 306 -8.00 4.75 -15.22
CA ASN A 306 -8.38 5.24 -16.55
C ASN A 306 -7.35 4.90 -17.64
N ARG A 307 -6.04 5.07 -17.33
CA ARG A 307 -4.94 4.73 -18.26
C ARG A 307 -4.96 3.27 -18.72
N TYR A 308 -5.37 2.37 -17.83
CA TYR A 308 -5.39 0.94 -18.09
C TYR A 308 -6.78 0.40 -18.47
N GLY A 309 -7.70 1.24 -18.94
CA GLY A 309 -9.04 0.81 -19.39
C GLY A 309 -9.96 0.35 -18.26
N ARG A 310 -9.67 0.75 -17.01
CA ARG A 310 -10.55 0.52 -15.86
C ARG A 310 -11.42 1.73 -15.66
N GLN A 311 -12.63 1.51 -15.17
CA GLN A 311 -13.49 2.58 -14.67
C GLN A 311 -13.08 2.96 -13.26
N TYR A 312 -13.52 4.13 -12.78
CA TYR A 312 -13.16 4.59 -11.45
C TYR A 312 -14.29 5.33 -10.74
N ILE A 313 -14.23 5.27 -9.40
CA ILE A 313 -14.98 6.14 -8.48
C ILE A 313 -13.97 6.67 -7.47
N GLY A 314 -13.76 7.99 -7.47
CA GLY A 314 -12.95 8.69 -6.48
C GLY A 314 -13.83 9.54 -5.57
N ILE A 315 -13.50 9.59 -4.29
CA ILE A 315 -14.21 10.42 -3.31
C ILE A 315 -13.19 11.29 -2.58
N ASP A 316 -13.46 12.55 -2.37
CA ASP A 316 -12.70 13.42 -1.48
C ASP A 316 -13.60 14.43 -0.79
N LEU A 317 -13.26 14.76 0.45
CA LEU A 317 -13.99 15.77 1.21
C LEU A 317 -13.68 17.19 0.76
N ASN A 318 -12.49 17.43 0.20
CA ASN A 318 -12.01 18.73 -0.21
C ASN A 318 -12.39 19.03 -1.68
N PRO A 319 -13.23 20.07 -1.94
CA PRO A 319 -13.63 20.41 -3.30
C PRO A 319 -12.47 20.79 -4.23
N GLU A 320 -11.40 21.37 -3.69
CA GLU A 320 -10.22 21.74 -4.49
C GLU A 320 -9.48 20.49 -4.98
N TYR A 321 -9.42 19.44 -4.14
CA TYR A 321 -8.82 18.15 -4.55
C TYR A 321 -9.68 17.43 -5.57
N CYS A 322 -11.00 17.47 -5.43
CA CYS A 322 -11.91 16.92 -6.43
C CYS A 322 -11.69 17.57 -7.81
N LYS A 323 -11.66 18.91 -7.87
CA LYS A 323 -11.38 19.64 -9.11
C LYS A 323 -10.00 19.32 -9.69
N ALA A 324 -8.97 19.24 -8.84
CA ALA A 324 -7.63 18.89 -9.27
C ALA A 324 -7.55 17.45 -9.81
N ALA A 325 -8.23 16.52 -9.16
CA ALA A 325 -8.32 15.12 -9.62
C ALA A 325 -9.01 15.02 -10.98
N GLU A 326 -10.11 15.72 -11.18
CA GLU A 326 -10.83 15.78 -12.47
C GLU A 326 -9.95 16.35 -13.59
N ALA A 327 -9.20 17.44 -13.30
CA ALA A 327 -8.33 18.08 -14.28
C ALA A 327 -7.11 17.21 -14.68
N GLU A 328 -6.61 16.37 -13.76
CA GLU A 328 -5.46 15.50 -14.03
C GLU A 328 -5.83 14.18 -14.76
N ILE A 329 -7.12 13.83 -14.83
CA ILE A 329 -7.56 12.60 -15.50
C ILE A 329 -7.92 12.93 -16.96
N PRO A 330 -7.21 12.37 -17.96
CA PRO A 330 -7.55 12.58 -19.38
C PRO A 330 -8.97 12.10 -19.67
N ILE A 331 -9.73 12.90 -20.40
CA ILE A 331 -11.02 12.48 -20.95
C ILE A 331 -10.71 11.48 -22.07
N ASN A 332 -10.99 10.21 -21.85
CA ASN A 332 -10.96 9.24 -22.94
C ASN A 332 -12.15 9.53 -23.87
N LEU A 333 -11.87 10.01 -25.05
CA LEU A 333 -12.85 10.31 -26.12
C LEU A 333 -13.22 9.05 -26.92
N PHE A 334 -13.25 7.86 -26.27
CA PHE A 334 -13.66 6.63 -26.94
C PHE A 334 -14.81 5.95 -26.18
#